data_114e0f9e71995133c073dacaadfd94f6
#
_entry.id   114e0f9e71995133c073dacaadfd94f6
#
_cell.length_a   1.000
_cell.length_b   1.000
_cell.length_c   1.000
_cell.angle_alpha   90.00
_cell.angle_beta   90.00
_cell.angle_gamma   90.00
#
_symmetry.space_group_name_H-M   'P 1'
#
loop_
_entity.id
_entity.type
_entity.pdbx_description
1 polymer ?
#
loop_
_entity_poly.entity_id
_entity_poly.type
_entity_poly.pdbx_seq_one_letter_code
_entity_poly.pdbx_strand_id
1 'polypeptide(L)'
;MHSLNTHPSVLDYIKSNHFGKHLNLNFSIIKPGHALYECKVKQIHLATPHAAHGGFVASILDSCMGVGALSIVCSSGKVVSTIELKVSFFKAVQLDSHVIVKSNCLKRGNNILHMEASMYNDKEELLAKSSGTFNSYPKQKAGY
;
A
#
# COMPACT_ATOMS: atom_id res chain seq x y z
N MET A 1 14.71 -2.26 -20.22
CA MET A 1 13.44 -2.13 -19.48
C MET A 1 13.74 -1.68 -18.06
N HIS A 2 13.32 -0.52 -17.66
CA HIS A 2 13.43 -0.12 -16.25
C HIS A 2 12.52 -1.03 -15.42
N SER A 3 13.04 -1.56 -14.32
CA SER A 3 12.22 -2.21 -13.30
C SER A 3 11.12 -1.25 -12.84
N LEU A 4 9.91 -1.74 -12.56
CA LEU A 4 8.82 -0.90 -12.02
C LEU A 4 9.26 -0.15 -10.76
N ASN A 5 10.14 -0.74 -9.95
CA ASN A 5 10.68 -0.12 -8.75
C ASN A 5 11.54 1.12 -9.02
N THR A 6 12.08 1.25 -10.23
CA THR A 6 12.89 2.41 -10.67
C THR A 6 12.19 3.30 -11.69
N HIS A 7 10.89 3.07 -11.93
CA HIS A 7 10.11 3.91 -12.82
C HIS A 7 10.02 5.35 -12.26
N PRO A 8 10.22 6.40 -13.08
CA PRO A 8 10.24 7.79 -12.61
C PRO A 8 9.05 8.18 -11.72
N SER A 9 7.82 7.81 -12.10
CA SER A 9 6.63 8.12 -11.29
C SER A 9 6.60 7.39 -9.94
N VAL A 10 7.23 6.21 -9.84
CA VAL A 10 7.38 5.49 -8.55
C VAL A 10 8.42 6.17 -7.68
N LEU A 11 9.54 6.62 -8.28
CA LEU A 11 10.57 7.38 -7.57
C LEU A 11 10.04 8.73 -7.08
N ASP A 12 9.24 9.42 -7.90
CA ASP A 12 8.53 10.66 -7.52
C ASP A 12 7.61 10.42 -6.31
N TYR A 13 6.83 9.34 -6.35
CA TYR A 13 6.00 8.93 -5.21
C TYR A 13 6.83 8.66 -3.95
N ILE A 14 7.90 7.89 -4.04
CA ILE A 14 8.79 7.60 -2.90
C ILE A 14 9.35 8.90 -2.30
N LYS A 15 9.75 9.84 -3.15
CA LYS A 15 10.29 11.13 -2.73
C LYS A 15 9.25 11.96 -1.97
N SER A 16 8.01 11.98 -2.43
CA SER A 16 6.92 12.83 -1.93
C SER A 16 6.15 12.19 -0.77
N ASN A 17 6.22 10.87 -0.58
CA ASN A 17 5.45 10.16 0.43
C ASN A 17 6.05 10.29 1.84
N HIS A 18 5.92 11.48 2.41
CA HIS A 18 6.39 11.76 3.78
C HIS A 18 5.66 10.95 4.83
N PHE A 19 4.37 10.68 4.63
CA PHE A 19 3.56 9.86 5.53
C PHE A 19 4.11 8.42 5.63
N GLY A 20 4.37 7.79 4.50
CA GLY A 20 4.96 6.45 4.48
C GLY A 20 6.36 6.40 5.11
N LYS A 21 7.18 7.45 4.90
CA LYS A 21 8.49 7.57 5.55
C LYS A 21 8.35 7.68 7.06
N HIS A 22 7.40 8.49 7.55
CA HIS A 22 7.13 8.65 8.98
C HIS A 22 6.72 7.33 9.64
N LEU A 23 5.93 6.53 8.95
CA LEU A 23 5.51 5.19 9.41
C LEU A 23 6.55 4.09 9.16
N ASN A 24 7.71 4.41 8.60
CA ASN A 24 8.77 3.45 8.23
C ASN A 24 8.27 2.33 7.28
N LEU A 25 7.44 2.69 6.31
CA LEU A 25 6.93 1.76 5.32
C LEU A 25 7.92 1.57 4.18
N ASN A 26 8.24 0.30 3.89
CA ASN A 26 9.07 -0.10 2.75
C ASN A 26 8.27 -1.01 1.83
N PHE A 27 8.49 -0.88 0.53
CA PHE A 27 7.80 -1.70 -0.46
C PHE A 27 8.69 -2.12 -1.61
N SER A 28 8.23 -3.14 -2.31
CA SER A 28 8.69 -3.52 -3.64
C SER A 28 7.51 -3.82 -4.56
N ILE A 29 7.67 -3.57 -5.84
CA ILE A 29 6.68 -3.92 -6.87
C ILE A 29 7.15 -5.20 -7.54
N ILE A 30 6.35 -6.25 -7.42
CA ILE A 30 6.65 -7.58 -7.97
C ILE A 30 6.29 -7.63 -9.46
N LYS A 31 5.12 -7.11 -9.81
CA LYS A 31 4.61 -6.96 -11.17
C LYS A 31 3.46 -5.95 -11.16
N PRO A 32 2.96 -5.49 -12.31
CA PRO A 32 1.82 -4.57 -12.33
C PRO A 32 0.63 -5.08 -11.51
N GLY A 33 0.13 -4.27 -10.59
CA GLY A 33 -0.96 -4.60 -9.68
C GLY A 33 -0.56 -5.35 -8.42
N HIS A 34 0.69 -5.79 -8.30
CA HIS A 34 1.17 -6.58 -7.17
C HIS A 34 2.34 -5.89 -6.48
N ALA A 35 2.06 -5.26 -5.36
CA ALA A 35 3.06 -4.68 -4.46
C ALA A 35 3.19 -5.53 -3.20
N LEU A 36 4.38 -5.51 -2.63
CA LEU A 36 4.72 -6.10 -1.35
C LEU A 36 5.18 -4.98 -0.42
N TYR A 37 4.59 -4.88 0.75
CA TYR A 37 5.03 -4.04 1.85
C TYR A 37 5.52 -4.89 3.00
N GLU A 38 6.57 -4.44 3.66
CA GLU A 38 7.12 -5.07 4.85
C GLU A 38 7.38 -4.01 5.91
N CYS A 39 7.00 -4.29 7.15
CA CYS A 39 7.21 -3.37 8.25
C CYS A 39 7.38 -4.13 9.57
N LYS A 40 8.39 -3.74 10.35
CA LYS A 40 8.47 -4.12 11.76
C LYS A 40 7.61 -3.17 12.58
N VAL A 41 6.68 -3.70 13.36
CA VAL A 41 5.80 -2.92 14.23
C VAL A 41 6.60 -2.33 15.39
N LYS A 42 6.55 -1.00 15.53
CA LYS A 42 7.28 -0.21 16.53
C LYS A 42 6.31 0.57 17.41
N GLN A 43 6.81 1.17 18.47
CA GLN A 43 6.02 1.98 19.40
C GLN A 43 5.23 3.11 18.72
N ILE A 44 5.78 3.72 17.65
CA ILE A 44 5.10 4.76 16.87
C ILE A 44 3.78 4.28 16.22
N HIS A 45 3.62 2.98 16.05
CA HIS A 45 2.45 2.38 15.42
C HIS A 45 1.35 1.99 16.41
N LEU A 46 1.61 2.08 17.72
CA LEU A 46 0.72 1.52 18.75
C LEU A 46 -0.47 2.42 19.09
N ALA A 47 -1.60 1.78 19.42
CA ALA A 47 -2.73 2.40 20.11
C ALA A 47 -2.83 1.96 21.57
N THR A 48 -2.32 0.76 21.88
CA THR A 48 -2.29 0.17 23.22
C THR A 48 -0.87 -0.25 23.56
N PRO A 49 -0.53 -0.61 24.80
CA PRO A 49 0.84 -1.01 25.17
C PRO A 49 1.45 -2.12 24.30
N HIS A 50 0.62 -2.94 23.64
CA HIS A 50 1.10 -4.13 22.93
C HIS A 50 0.61 -4.25 21.49
N ALA A 51 -0.37 -3.46 21.05
CA ALA A 51 -1.01 -3.60 19.76
C ALA A 51 -0.99 -2.31 18.92
N ALA A 52 -0.78 -2.47 17.63
CA ALA A 52 -0.80 -1.39 16.66
C ALA A 52 -2.20 -0.76 16.52
N HIS A 53 -2.22 0.54 16.23
CA HIS A 53 -3.45 1.26 15.93
C HIS A 53 -4.08 0.75 14.63
N GLY A 54 -5.41 0.62 14.62
CA GLY A 54 -6.14 0.23 13.39
C GLY A 54 -5.89 1.18 12.22
N GLY A 55 -5.67 2.46 12.49
CA GLY A 55 -5.28 3.45 11.50
C GLY A 55 -3.91 3.16 10.85
N PHE A 56 -2.94 2.65 11.60
CA PHE A 56 -1.68 2.17 11.04
C PHE A 56 -1.90 0.97 10.10
N VAL A 57 -2.69 -0.01 10.54
CA VAL A 57 -3.03 -1.19 9.73
C VAL A 57 -3.75 -0.77 8.45
N ALA A 58 -4.74 0.12 8.54
CA ALA A 58 -5.43 0.68 7.37
C ALA A 58 -4.46 1.43 6.44
N SER A 59 -3.53 2.21 6.99
CA SER A 59 -2.56 2.99 6.22
C SER A 59 -1.62 2.11 5.39
N ILE A 60 -1.09 1.03 5.95
CA ILE A 60 -0.19 0.15 5.21
C ILE A 60 -0.94 -0.67 4.16
N LEU A 61 -2.20 -1.06 4.42
CA LEU A 61 -3.07 -1.72 3.45
C LEU A 61 -3.42 -0.79 2.29
N ASP A 62 -3.82 0.45 2.57
CA ASP A 62 -4.10 1.47 1.55
C ASP A 62 -2.86 1.77 0.70
N SER A 63 -1.71 1.97 1.35
CA SER A 63 -0.44 2.23 0.66
C SER A 63 -0.04 1.08 -0.27
N CYS A 64 -0.22 -0.16 0.17
CA CYS A 64 0.11 -1.33 -0.63
C CYS A 64 -0.79 -1.44 -1.87
N MET A 65 -2.10 -1.23 -1.71
CA MET A 65 -3.03 -1.17 -2.84
C MET A 65 -2.72 0.01 -3.77
N GLY A 66 -2.42 1.19 -3.20
CA GLY A 66 -2.09 2.39 -3.96
C GLY A 66 -0.84 2.22 -4.84
N VAL A 67 0.23 1.63 -4.30
CA VAL A 67 1.46 1.32 -5.07
C VAL A 67 1.19 0.23 -6.10
N GLY A 68 0.40 -0.79 -5.76
CA GLY A 68 -0.06 -1.78 -6.73
C GLY A 68 -0.81 -1.14 -7.89
N ALA A 69 -1.76 -0.25 -7.60
CA ALA A 69 -2.51 0.49 -8.62
C ALA A 69 -1.61 1.43 -9.44
N LEU A 70 -0.70 2.17 -8.79
CA LEU A 70 0.28 3.04 -9.44
C LEU A 70 1.12 2.26 -10.46
N SER A 71 1.56 1.07 -10.10
CA SER A 71 2.39 0.21 -10.96
C SER A 71 1.71 -0.19 -12.28
N ILE A 72 0.37 -0.14 -12.33
CA ILE A 72 -0.41 -0.44 -13.55
C ILE A 72 -0.45 0.76 -14.49
N VAL A 73 -0.47 2.00 -13.94
CA VAL A 73 -0.77 3.21 -14.72
C VAL A 73 0.42 4.13 -14.91
N CYS A 74 1.52 3.92 -14.18
CA CYS A 74 2.68 4.81 -14.18
C CYS A 74 3.30 5.00 -15.57
N SER A 75 3.37 3.94 -16.39
CA SER A 75 3.89 4.01 -17.76
C SER A 75 3.04 4.86 -18.71
N SER A 76 1.79 5.14 -18.34
CA SER A 76 0.88 6.03 -19.07
C SER A 76 0.91 7.48 -18.54
N GLY A 77 1.88 7.83 -17.70
CA GLY A 77 2.00 9.18 -17.12
C GLY A 77 0.90 9.51 -16.12
N LYS A 78 0.27 8.50 -15.53
CA LYS A 78 -0.80 8.65 -14.54
C LYS A 78 -0.32 8.27 -13.14
N VAL A 79 -1.01 8.82 -12.16
CA VAL A 79 -0.95 8.46 -10.73
C VAL A 79 -2.34 8.07 -10.25
N VAL A 80 -2.44 7.63 -9.00
CA VAL A 80 -3.71 7.16 -8.43
C VAL A 80 -4.01 7.87 -7.12
N SER A 81 -5.31 7.94 -6.79
CA SER A 81 -5.79 8.31 -5.46
C SER A 81 -6.90 7.38 -5.02
N THR A 82 -6.97 7.12 -3.73
CA THR A 82 -8.00 6.28 -3.11
C THR A 82 -9.35 6.98 -3.16
N ILE A 83 -10.38 6.30 -3.67
CA ILE A 83 -11.78 6.73 -3.62
C ILE A 83 -12.48 6.10 -2.43
N GLU A 84 -12.25 4.81 -2.22
CA GLU A 84 -12.90 4.01 -1.20
C GLU A 84 -11.90 3.02 -0.61
N LEU A 85 -11.97 2.83 0.69
CA LEU A 85 -11.18 1.87 1.44
C LEU A 85 -12.10 1.13 2.42
N LYS A 86 -12.12 -0.19 2.34
CA LYS A 86 -12.75 -1.06 3.32
C LYS A 86 -11.68 -1.95 3.95
N VAL A 87 -11.64 -1.99 5.28
CA VAL A 87 -10.69 -2.82 6.03
C VAL A 87 -11.45 -3.74 6.98
N SER A 88 -11.06 -5.00 7.01
CA SER A 88 -11.50 -5.98 8.00
C SER A 88 -10.29 -6.40 8.84
N PHE A 89 -10.43 -6.30 10.15
CA PHE A 89 -9.40 -6.65 11.13
C PHE A 89 -9.75 -7.99 11.77
N PHE A 90 -8.85 -8.96 11.69
CA PHE A 90 -9.09 -10.33 12.19
C PHE A 90 -8.30 -10.64 13.45
N LYS A 91 -7.05 -10.15 13.53
CA LYS A 91 -6.15 -10.34 14.68
C LYS A 91 -5.42 -9.05 14.99
N ALA A 92 -5.13 -8.83 16.28
CA ALA A 92 -4.30 -7.71 16.70
C ALA A 92 -2.89 -7.82 16.14
N VAL A 93 -2.36 -6.70 15.65
CA VAL A 93 -1.00 -6.58 15.15
C VAL A 93 -0.10 -6.20 16.32
N GLN A 94 0.76 -7.13 16.76
CA GLN A 94 1.52 -7.00 18.00
C GLN A 94 2.78 -6.15 17.82
N LEU A 95 3.19 -5.47 18.88
CA LEU A 95 4.49 -4.81 18.98
C LEU A 95 5.61 -5.81 18.66
N ASP A 96 6.66 -5.33 17.99
CA ASP A 96 7.84 -6.09 17.55
C ASP A 96 7.58 -7.19 16.51
N SER A 97 6.32 -7.45 16.13
CA SER A 97 6.03 -8.36 15.03
C SER A 97 6.47 -7.79 13.68
N HIS A 98 6.79 -8.67 12.74
CA HIS A 98 7.03 -8.32 11.35
C HIS A 98 5.75 -8.59 10.56
N VAL A 99 5.26 -7.57 9.85
CA VAL A 99 4.07 -7.69 9.01
C VAL A 99 4.45 -7.62 7.54
N ILE A 100 3.76 -8.42 6.75
CA ILE A 100 3.88 -8.51 5.30
C ILE A 100 2.51 -8.23 4.70
N VAL A 101 2.45 -7.29 3.77
CA VAL A 101 1.21 -6.91 3.07
C VAL A 101 1.39 -7.10 1.58
N LYS A 102 0.44 -7.77 0.95
CA LYS A 102 0.46 -8.07 -0.48
C LYS A 102 -0.79 -7.52 -1.14
N SER A 103 -0.62 -6.77 -2.21
CA SER A 103 -1.74 -6.28 -3.03
C SER A 103 -1.98 -7.15 -4.26
N ASN A 104 -3.20 -7.09 -4.74
CA ASN A 104 -3.64 -7.70 -5.99
C ASN A 104 -4.65 -6.80 -6.69
N CYS A 105 -4.54 -6.65 -8.01
CA CYS A 105 -5.54 -5.96 -8.81
C CYS A 105 -6.66 -6.94 -9.19
N LEU A 106 -7.89 -6.66 -8.72
CA LEU A 106 -9.07 -7.45 -9.04
C LEU A 106 -9.63 -7.10 -10.42
N LYS A 107 -9.68 -5.79 -10.73
CA LYS A 107 -10.18 -5.29 -12.01
C LYS A 107 -9.54 -3.96 -12.36
N ARG A 108 -9.05 -3.87 -13.58
CA ARG A 108 -8.58 -2.63 -14.19
C ARG A 108 -9.65 -2.10 -15.16
N GLY A 109 -10.19 -0.90 -14.86
CA GLY A 109 -10.96 -0.09 -15.82
C GLY A 109 -10.08 0.95 -16.51
N ASN A 110 -10.69 1.86 -17.25
CA ASN A 110 -9.98 2.93 -17.94
C ASN A 110 -9.35 3.93 -16.96
N ASN A 111 -10.09 4.31 -15.92
CA ASN A 111 -9.65 5.24 -14.88
C ASN A 111 -9.83 4.67 -13.47
N ILE A 112 -10.67 3.65 -13.30
CA ILE A 112 -10.97 3.04 -12.00
C ILE A 112 -10.30 1.69 -11.90
N LEU A 113 -9.57 1.49 -10.80
CA LEU A 113 -8.92 0.23 -10.47
C LEU A 113 -9.51 -0.30 -9.15
N HIS A 114 -9.91 -1.56 -9.17
CA HIS A 114 -10.37 -2.27 -7.97
C HIS A 114 -9.24 -3.15 -7.46
N MET A 115 -8.83 -2.90 -6.23
CA MET A 115 -7.69 -3.54 -5.58
C MET A 115 -8.12 -4.28 -4.34
N GLU A 116 -7.33 -5.26 -3.94
CA GLU A 116 -7.36 -5.87 -2.61
C GLU A 116 -5.96 -5.96 -2.03
N ALA A 117 -5.85 -6.05 -0.72
CA ALA A 117 -4.61 -6.38 -0.04
C ALA A 117 -4.87 -7.21 1.21
N SER A 118 -3.90 -8.03 1.56
CA SER A 118 -3.94 -8.88 2.75
C SER A 118 -2.67 -8.70 3.56
N MET A 119 -2.83 -8.61 4.89
CA MET A 119 -1.73 -8.48 5.85
C MET A 119 -1.54 -9.78 6.61
N TYR A 120 -0.29 -10.22 6.67
CA TYR A 120 0.13 -11.43 7.37
C TYR A 120 1.23 -11.10 8.37
N ASN A 121 1.36 -11.93 9.41
CA ASN A 121 2.55 -11.96 10.25
C ASN A 121 3.60 -12.95 9.69
N ASP A 122 4.72 -13.08 10.39
CA ASP A 122 5.83 -14.01 10.04
C ASP A 122 5.46 -15.49 10.17
N LYS A 123 4.32 -15.82 10.80
CA LYS A 123 3.75 -17.18 10.87
C LYS A 123 2.69 -17.43 9.78
N GLU A 124 2.60 -16.53 8.79
CA GLU A 124 1.62 -16.59 7.71
C GLU A 124 0.15 -16.54 8.17
N GLU A 125 -0.11 -16.05 9.38
CA GLU A 125 -1.47 -15.84 9.86
C GLU A 125 -2.05 -14.55 9.25
N LEU A 126 -3.28 -14.63 8.74
CA LEU A 126 -4.00 -13.46 8.20
C LEU A 126 -4.45 -12.54 9.36
N LEU A 127 -3.92 -11.32 9.37
CA LEU A 127 -4.19 -10.31 10.39
C LEU A 127 -5.29 -9.33 9.99
N ALA A 128 -5.29 -8.92 8.74
CA ALA A 128 -6.27 -7.99 8.18
C ALA A 128 -6.37 -8.16 6.67
N LYS A 129 -7.51 -7.76 6.12
CA LYS A 129 -7.75 -7.72 4.68
C LYS A 129 -8.46 -6.44 4.29
N SER A 130 -8.16 -5.93 3.11
CA SER A 130 -8.79 -4.72 2.56
C SER A 130 -9.22 -4.91 1.12
N SER A 131 -10.21 -4.12 0.74
CA SER A 131 -10.52 -3.81 -0.66
C SER A 131 -10.53 -2.30 -0.83
N GLY A 132 -10.15 -1.83 -2.01
CA GLY A 132 -10.09 -0.41 -2.31
C GLY A 132 -10.38 -0.11 -3.76
N THR A 133 -10.94 1.06 -4.00
CA THR A 133 -11.20 1.62 -5.32
C THR A 133 -10.31 2.82 -5.51
N PHE A 134 -9.58 2.86 -6.63
CA PHE A 134 -8.62 3.90 -6.95
C PHE A 134 -8.99 4.57 -8.27
N ASN A 135 -8.89 5.90 -8.30
CA ASN A 135 -8.99 6.69 -9.52
C ASN A 135 -7.60 6.99 -10.08
N SER A 136 -7.39 6.73 -11.35
CA SER A 136 -6.17 7.12 -12.06
C SER A 136 -6.38 8.42 -12.85
N TYR A 137 -5.39 9.32 -12.79
CA TYR A 137 -5.43 10.62 -13.43
C TYR A 137 -4.01 11.09 -13.81
N PRO A 138 -3.88 12.09 -14.73
CA PRO A 138 -2.58 12.60 -15.13
C PRO A 138 -1.75 13.11 -13.95
N LYS A 139 -0.49 12.74 -13.87
CA LYS A 139 0.40 13.07 -12.74
C LYS A 139 0.56 14.58 -12.50
N GLN A 140 0.45 15.40 -13.55
CA GLN A 140 0.52 16.87 -13.44
C GLN A 140 -0.55 17.44 -12.51
N LYS A 141 -1.72 16.79 -12.43
CA LYS A 141 -2.80 17.20 -11.50
C LYS A 141 -2.46 16.92 -10.03
N ALA A 142 -1.49 16.05 -9.77
CA ALA A 142 -0.98 15.79 -8.43
C ALA A 142 0.23 16.66 -8.06
N GLY A 143 0.67 17.55 -8.97
CA GLY A 143 1.79 18.45 -8.74
C GLY A 143 3.17 17.90 -9.10
N TYR A 144 3.23 16.82 -9.90
CA TYR A 144 4.49 16.25 -10.40
C TYR A 144 4.90 16.83 -11.75
#